data_4765ea0c1c6f3f4f52701809f7a60e81
#
_entry.id   4765ea0c1c6f3f4f52701809f7a60e81
#
_cell.length_a   1.000
_cell.length_b   1.000
_cell.length_c   1.000
_cell.angle_alpha   90.00
_cell.angle_beta   90.00
_cell.angle_gamma   90.00
#
_symmetry.space_group_name_H-M   'P 1'
#
loop_
_entity.id
_entity.type
_entity.pdbx_description
1 polymer ?
#
loop_
_entity_poly.entity_id
_entity_poly.type
_entity_poly.pdbx_seq_one_letter_code
_entity_poly.pdbx_strand_id
1 'polypeptide(L)'
;MRILRDLRPAALEIAPILGMVLALGAGVMLLVSGATPSDPERFSWLVKIAPLALIEISHFLSSILGLLLVLLAFGLRRRLDAAWGATVVVLALAAVLALFKGFNWGQTAALALICLVMLPLHPAFPRTSRLTRMEITPGWLLSAVALVVGAGVLGWWQFKHADYSDTLWWKVMADADATRSLRAFVGAAVALLGVGVWRLLATAATPPIVGDHDPDFERVRAILAVAEEPEPSANLALLGDKRFLFSQSGDSFLMFGVRGRSWVALGAPVGKREERMELLWRFRELADAHAARPGLYGIGPDLLPDVVELGLSIQKTGESATVPLDQFSLTGRRREALRRNWRKAGETSLFEVHEPAYVPGLMEELQSVSDVWLSHHAGGDKAFSMGGFEPRYVGEFPCAVVRTDGVIVAFATIWTTADRSSFSMDLMRYSDEAPKNVMDYLFVELMQWGREAGYTAFEFGMAPLAGLEDRPLAPIMSRVGRLLFERGEELYNFRGVRRYKDKYDPLWQPRYIAAPHKWSIPVLMADIGLLSSGGVSGLGRRGRKDEAVQPEKPELPVAA
;
A
#
# COMPACT_ATOMS: atom_id res chain seq x y z
N MET A 1 -37.69 20.45 -2.03
CA MET A 1 -37.13 19.11 -2.31
C MET A 1 -35.84 19.13 -3.15
N ARG A 2 -35.67 19.94 -4.21
CA ARG A 2 -34.43 20.02 -5.00
C ARG A 2 -33.22 20.50 -4.19
N ILE A 3 -33.33 21.56 -3.40
CA ILE A 3 -32.25 22.12 -2.58
C ILE A 3 -31.69 21.09 -1.57
N LEU A 4 -32.54 20.26 -0.95
CA LEU A 4 -32.08 19.20 -0.04
C LEU A 4 -31.35 18.06 -0.75
N ARG A 5 -31.61 17.84 -2.05
CA ARG A 5 -30.91 16.86 -2.88
C ARG A 5 -29.55 17.35 -3.29
N ASP A 6 -29.42 18.65 -3.54
CA ASP A 6 -28.15 19.28 -3.96
C ASP A 6 -27.19 19.50 -2.77
N LEU A 7 -27.71 19.61 -1.55
CA LEU A 7 -26.92 19.72 -0.31
C LEU A 7 -26.44 18.37 0.23
N ARG A 8 -27.01 17.26 -0.25
CA ARG A 8 -26.69 15.90 0.24
C ARG A 8 -25.20 15.54 0.08
N PRO A 9 -24.50 15.82 -1.03
CA PRO A 9 -23.07 15.53 -1.16
C PRO A 9 -22.23 16.28 -0.13
N ALA A 10 -22.46 17.58 0.03
CA ALA A 10 -21.74 18.40 1.01
C ALA A 10 -22.00 17.95 2.47
N ALA A 11 -23.25 17.57 2.77
CA ALA A 11 -23.60 17.02 4.09
C ALA A 11 -22.87 15.70 4.37
N LEU A 12 -22.68 14.84 3.38
CA LEU A 12 -21.95 13.57 3.52
C LEU A 12 -20.44 13.77 3.71
N GLU A 13 -19.87 14.85 3.17
CA GLU A 13 -18.45 15.17 3.41
C GLU A 13 -18.18 15.61 4.86
N ILE A 14 -19.12 16.37 5.45
CA ILE A 14 -19.02 16.89 6.83
C ILE A 14 -19.44 15.82 7.86
N ALA A 15 -20.26 14.84 7.46
CA ALA A 15 -20.82 13.83 8.33
C ALA A 15 -19.81 13.07 9.22
N PRO A 16 -18.60 12.68 8.76
CA PRO A 16 -17.64 12.01 9.62
C PRO A 16 -17.13 12.88 10.77
N ILE A 17 -16.96 14.18 10.52
CA ILE A 17 -16.55 15.15 11.55
C ILE A 17 -17.71 15.41 12.50
N LEU A 18 -18.91 15.62 11.97
CA LEU A 18 -20.13 15.81 12.77
C LEU A 18 -20.38 14.58 13.65
N GLY A 19 -20.33 13.37 13.09
CA GLY A 19 -20.49 12.13 13.84
C GLY A 19 -19.45 11.96 14.95
N MET A 20 -18.19 12.29 14.67
CA MET A 20 -17.13 12.31 15.68
C MET A 20 -17.46 13.26 16.84
N VAL A 21 -17.83 14.49 16.55
CA VAL A 21 -18.14 15.52 17.57
C VAL A 21 -19.37 15.11 18.40
N LEU A 22 -20.41 14.60 17.76
CA LEU A 22 -21.61 14.13 18.45
C LEU A 22 -21.32 12.93 19.35
N ALA A 23 -20.54 11.95 18.88
CA ALA A 23 -20.14 10.79 19.67
C ALA A 23 -19.24 11.18 20.85
N LEU A 24 -18.27 12.09 20.66
CA LEU A 24 -17.46 12.65 21.75
C LEU A 24 -18.32 13.37 22.79
N GLY A 25 -19.23 14.24 22.36
CA GLY A 25 -20.14 14.98 23.25
C GLY A 25 -21.02 14.03 24.07
N ALA A 26 -21.62 13.04 23.42
CA ALA A 26 -22.43 12.01 24.08
C ALA A 26 -21.57 11.17 25.05
N GLY A 27 -20.35 10.80 24.66
CA GLY A 27 -19.42 10.06 25.50
C GLY A 27 -19.03 10.82 26.77
N VAL A 28 -18.66 12.10 26.63
CA VAL A 28 -18.36 12.97 27.78
C VAL A 28 -19.57 13.15 28.68
N MET A 29 -20.76 13.39 28.10
CA MET A 29 -22.01 13.52 28.85
C MET A 29 -22.30 12.26 29.68
N LEU A 30 -22.10 11.06 29.12
CA LEU A 30 -22.28 9.80 29.82
C LEU A 30 -21.23 9.59 30.92
N LEU A 31 -19.97 9.93 30.68
CA LEU A 31 -18.92 9.84 31.67
C LEU A 31 -19.18 10.76 32.87
N VAL A 32 -19.53 12.01 32.61
CA VAL A 32 -19.89 12.99 33.66
C VAL A 32 -21.13 12.52 34.44
N SER A 33 -22.16 12.09 33.73
CA SER A 33 -23.37 11.57 34.35
C SER A 33 -23.15 10.25 35.13
N GLY A 34 -22.18 9.42 34.69
CA GLY A 34 -21.77 8.23 35.44
C GLY A 34 -20.98 8.55 36.70
N ALA A 35 -20.32 9.71 36.72
CA ALA A 35 -19.48 10.20 37.81
C ALA A 35 -20.23 11.08 38.83
N THR A 36 -21.41 11.61 38.49
CA THR A 36 -22.20 12.45 39.39
C THR A 36 -23.22 11.61 40.17
N PRO A 37 -23.33 11.78 41.50
CA PRO A 37 -24.36 11.13 42.29
C PRO A 37 -25.76 11.49 41.78
N SER A 38 -26.70 10.57 41.94
CA SER A 38 -28.11 10.81 41.63
C SER A 38 -28.70 11.82 42.60
N ASP A 39 -29.64 12.65 42.09
CA ASP A 39 -30.41 13.60 42.90
C ASP A 39 -31.14 12.85 44.02
N PRO A 40 -30.96 13.21 45.33
CA PRO A 40 -31.53 12.49 46.45
C PRO A 40 -33.06 12.31 46.42
N GLU A 41 -33.79 13.31 45.89
CA GLU A 41 -35.25 13.24 45.78
C GLU A 41 -35.68 12.20 44.72
N ARG A 42 -35.01 12.13 43.60
CA ARG A 42 -35.26 11.15 42.53
C ARG A 42 -34.86 9.75 42.95
N PHE A 43 -33.75 9.63 43.69
CA PHE A 43 -33.23 8.37 44.16
C PHE A 43 -34.21 7.68 45.13
N SER A 44 -34.80 8.42 46.08
CA SER A 44 -35.77 7.88 47.05
C SER A 44 -37.04 7.30 46.42
N TRP A 45 -37.46 7.84 45.28
CA TRP A 45 -38.58 7.33 44.51
C TRP A 45 -38.19 6.12 43.66
N LEU A 46 -36.99 6.15 43.05
CA LEU A 46 -36.50 5.10 42.15
C LEU A 46 -36.27 3.77 42.88
N VAL A 47 -35.74 3.81 44.12
CA VAL A 47 -35.53 2.63 44.95
C VAL A 47 -36.83 1.91 45.30
N LYS A 48 -37.98 2.59 45.27
CA LYS A 48 -39.29 1.97 45.48
C LYS A 48 -39.79 1.15 44.29
N ILE A 49 -39.24 1.42 43.09
CA ILE A 49 -39.72 0.83 41.82
C ILE A 49 -38.68 -0.14 41.23
N ALA A 50 -37.38 0.14 41.38
CA ALA A 50 -36.30 -0.65 40.81
C ALA A 50 -35.37 -1.20 41.90
N PRO A 51 -34.87 -2.44 41.77
CA PRO A 51 -33.84 -2.97 42.66
C PRO A 51 -32.58 -2.09 42.63
N LEU A 52 -32.01 -1.83 43.79
CA LEU A 52 -30.79 -1.01 43.97
C LEU A 52 -29.66 -1.46 43.04
N ALA A 53 -29.48 -2.78 42.90
CA ALA A 53 -28.51 -3.37 42.00
C ALA A 53 -28.65 -2.92 40.51
N LEU A 54 -29.87 -2.68 40.05
CA LEU A 54 -30.13 -2.23 38.67
C LEU A 54 -29.69 -0.77 38.47
N ILE A 55 -29.82 0.06 39.49
CA ILE A 55 -29.41 1.48 39.45
C ILE A 55 -27.88 1.57 39.40
N GLU A 56 -27.17 0.83 40.28
CA GLU A 56 -25.72 0.78 40.33
C GLU A 56 -25.12 0.25 39.01
N ILE A 57 -25.67 -0.86 38.49
CA ILE A 57 -25.26 -1.41 37.18
C ILE A 57 -25.48 -0.39 36.08
N SER A 58 -26.56 0.40 36.11
CA SER A 58 -26.81 1.40 35.07
C SER A 58 -25.80 2.55 35.08
N HIS A 59 -25.31 2.98 36.25
CA HIS A 59 -24.25 3.97 36.40
C HIS A 59 -22.91 3.45 35.85
N PHE A 60 -22.55 2.23 36.21
CA PHE A 60 -21.33 1.57 35.72
C PHE A 60 -21.35 1.38 34.21
N LEU A 61 -22.43 0.81 33.67
CA LEU A 61 -22.60 0.63 32.23
C LEU A 61 -22.58 1.96 31.47
N SER A 62 -23.21 3.02 32.01
CA SER A 62 -23.16 4.35 31.37
C SER A 62 -21.73 4.86 31.22
N SER A 63 -20.87 4.65 32.22
CA SER A 63 -19.46 5.05 32.13
C SER A 63 -18.70 4.24 31.06
N ILE A 64 -18.95 2.93 30.98
CA ILE A 64 -18.35 2.07 29.92
C ILE A 64 -18.82 2.50 28.54
N LEU A 65 -20.14 2.72 28.36
CA LEU A 65 -20.69 3.19 27.08
C LEU A 65 -20.16 4.58 26.69
N GLY A 66 -19.98 5.45 27.70
CA GLY A 66 -19.36 6.76 27.49
C GLY A 66 -17.91 6.65 26.97
N LEU A 67 -17.09 5.81 27.60
CA LEU A 67 -15.73 5.53 27.13
C LEU A 67 -15.72 4.91 25.73
N LEU A 68 -16.64 3.97 25.49
CA LEU A 68 -16.78 3.33 24.18
C LEU A 68 -17.13 4.34 23.08
N LEU A 69 -18.06 5.29 23.34
CA LEU A 69 -18.38 6.36 22.38
C LEU A 69 -17.17 7.25 22.07
N VAL A 70 -16.35 7.59 23.07
CA VAL A 70 -15.11 8.34 22.86
C VAL A 70 -14.15 7.58 21.94
N LEU A 71 -13.99 6.27 22.13
CA LEU A 71 -13.15 5.44 21.26
C LEU A 71 -13.75 5.30 19.85
N LEU A 72 -15.06 5.09 19.75
CA LEU A 72 -15.76 4.99 18.46
C LEU A 72 -15.71 6.29 17.65
N ALA A 73 -15.63 7.46 18.30
CA ALA A 73 -15.47 8.75 17.63
C ALA A 73 -14.23 8.78 16.71
N PHE A 74 -13.13 8.13 17.07
CA PHE A 74 -11.97 7.98 16.20
C PHE A 74 -12.27 7.11 14.97
N GLY A 75 -13.09 6.07 15.14
CA GLY A 75 -13.56 5.23 14.03
C GLY A 75 -14.45 5.98 13.06
N LEU A 76 -15.38 6.81 13.57
CA LEU A 76 -16.23 7.68 12.77
C LEU A 76 -15.41 8.68 11.94
N ARG A 77 -14.40 9.33 12.56
CA ARG A 77 -13.46 10.19 11.80
C ARG A 77 -12.78 9.45 10.66
N ARG A 78 -12.51 8.15 10.82
CA ARG A 78 -11.90 7.29 9.80
C ARG A 78 -12.89 6.76 8.78
N ARG A 79 -14.18 7.14 8.86
CA ARG A 79 -15.28 6.71 7.98
C ARG A 79 -15.56 5.21 8.01
N LEU A 80 -15.33 4.53 9.16
CA LEU A 80 -15.55 3.09 9.29
C LEU A 80 -17.05 2.78 9.49
N ASP A 81 -17.59 1.85 8.69
CA ASP A 81 -18.98 1.36 8.75
C ASP A 81 -19.33 0.74 10.10
N ALA A 82 -18.46 -0.14 10.63
CA ALA A 82 -18.70 -0.76 11.92
C ALA A 82 -18.64 0.24 13.09
N ALA A 83 -17.84 1.31 12.99
CA ALA A 83 -17.83 2.36 13.99
C ALA A 83 -19.15 3.13 14.00
N TRP A 84 -19.75 3.40 12.81
CA TRP A 84 -21.08 3.99 12.70
C TRP A 84 -22.14 3.08 13.32
N GLY A 85 -22.19 1.80 12.93
CA GLY A 85 -23.16 0.84 13.45
C GLY A 85 -23.06 0.67 14.97
N ALA A 86 -21.83 0.50 15.49
CA ALA A 86 -21.58 0.40 16.92
C ALA A 86 -21.99 1.68 17.67
N THR A 87 -21.72 2.86 17.10
CA THR A 87 -22.12 4.15 17.72
C THR A 87 -23.65 4.25 17.83
N VAL A 88 -24.40 3.90 16.79
CA VAL A 88 -25.87 3.90 16.82
C VAL A 88 -26.40 2.96 17.89
N VAL A 89 -25.88 1.73 17.96
CA VAL A 89 -26.26 0.73 18.98
C VAL A 89 -25.95 1.24 20.39
N VAL A 90 -24.74 1.77 20.61
CA VAL A 90 -24.31 2.28 21.92
C VAL A 90 -25.16 3.48 22.35
N LEU A 91 -25.50 4.42 21.45
CA LEU A 91 -26.37 5.55 21.72
C LEU A 91 -27.79 5.09 22.11
N ALA A 92 -28.35 4.11 21.39
CA ALA A 92 -29.65 3.55 21.70
C ALA A 92 -29.68 2.87 23.07
N LEU A 93 -28.68 2.04 23.38
CA LEU A 93 -28.52 1.40 24.69
C LEU A 93 -28.34 2.43 25.80
N ALA A 94 -27.52 3.46 25.58
CA ALA A 94 -27.30 4.53 26.56
C ALA A 94 -28.58 5.34 26.81
N ALA A 95 -29.37 5.60 25.79
CA ALA A 95 -30.68 6.27 25.95
C ALA A 95 -31.65 5.45 26.82
N VAL A 96 -31.68 4.12 26.61
CA VAL A 96 -32.51 3.21 27.44
C VAL A 96 -31.99 3.17 28.87
N LEU A 97 -30.66 3.05 29.09
CA LEU A 97 -30.09 3.05 30.44
C LEU A 97 -30.31 4.37 31.19
N ALA A 98 -30.35 5.51 30.50
CA ALA A 98 -30.59 6.81 31.11
C ALA A 98 -32.02 6.90 31.73
N LEU A 99 -33.00 6.12 31.23
CA LEU A 99 -34.32 5.98 31.86
C LEU A 99 -34.24 5.26 33.20
N PHE A 100 -33.46 4.17 33.28
CA PHE A 100 -33.28 3.39 34.52
C PHE A 100 -32.41 4.10 35.57
N LYS A 101 -31.66 5.14 35.17
CA LYS A 101 -30.75 5.91 36.02
C LYS A 101 -31.44 7.07 36.77
N GLY A 102 -32.77 7.13 36.80
CA GLY A 102 -33.50 8.17 37.49
C GLY A 102 -34.38 9.01 36.58
N PHE A 103 -34.90 8.42 35.51
CA PHE A 103 -35.77 9.11 34.54
C PHE A 103 -35.19 10.45 34.04
N ASN A 104 -33.91 10.44 33.68
CA ASN A 104 -33.26 11.65 33.18
C ASN A 104 -33.68 11.94 31.73
N TRP A 105 -34.90 12.52 31.60
CA TRP A 105 -35.55 12.82 30.32
C TRP A 105 -34.64 13.68 29.41
N GLY A 106 -33.91 14.65 29.97
CA GLY A 106 -33.02 15.51 29.19
C GLY A 106 -31.87 14.73 28.56
N GLN A 107 -31.22 13.83 29.31
CA GLN A 107 -30.14 12.98 28.80
C GLN A 107 -30.66 11.97 27.78
N THR A 108 -31.82 11.34 28.08
CA THR A 108 -32.46 10.39 27.17
C THR A 108 -32.82 11.05 25.84
N ALA A 109 -33.46 12.22 25.89
CA ALA A 109 -33.83 12.97 24.69
C ALA A 109 -32.60 13.40 23.87
N ALA A 110 -31.55 13.86 24.53
CA ALA A 110 -30.30 14.24 23.85
C ALA A 110 -29.65 13.03 23.14
N LEU A 111 -29.52 11.88 23.81
CA LEU A 111 -28.95 10.66 23.22
C LEU A 111 -29.82 10.12 22.08
N ALA A 112 -31.14 10.11 22.25
CA ALA A 112 -32.09 9.70 21.21
C ALA A 112 -32.03 10.64 19.98
N LEU A 113 -31.93 11.95 20.20
CA LEU A 113 -31.76 12.92 19.11
C LEU A 113 -30.46 12.70 18.34
N ILE A 114 -29.34 12.52 19.06
CA ILE A 114 -28.03 12.22 18.42
C ILE A 114 -28.15 10.92 17.63
N CYS A 115 -28.77 9.88 18.19
CA CYS A 115 -29.00 8.61 17.50
C CYS A 115 -29.80 8.81 16.20
N LEU A 116 -30.91 9.56 16.24
CA LEU A 116 -31.72 9.87 15.07
C LEU A 116 -30.97 10.66 14.01
N VAL A 117 -30.11 11.60 14.41
CA VAL A 117 -29.25 12.35 13.48
C VAL A 117 -28.21 11.43 12.81
N MET A 118 -27.69 10.44 13.53
CA MET A 118 -26.70 9.50 13.01
C MET A 118 -27.27 8.53 11.96
N LEU A 119 -28.55 8.14 12.05
CA LEU A 119 -29.15 7.13 11.15
C LEU A 119 -29.02 7.47 9.65
N PRO A 120 -29.37 8.66 9.16
CA PRO A 120 -29.30 9.00 7.73
C PRO A 120 -27.86 9.19 7.22
N LEU A 121 -26.87 9.25 8.12
CA LEU A 121 -25.48 9.51 7.77
C LEU A 121 -24.72 8.24 7.35
N HIS A 122 -25.33 7.05 7.36
CA HIS A 122 -24.69 5.78 6.97
C HIS A 122 -23.89 5.86 5.66
N PRO A 123 -24.38 6.48 4.57
CA PRO A 123 -23.61 6.54 3.30
C PRO A 123 -22.27 7.29 3.40
N ALA A 124 -22.04 8.08 4.46
CA ALA A 124 -20.78 8.77 4.70
C ALA A 124 -19.68 7.87 5.29
N PHE A 125 -20.00 6.61 5.62
CA PHE A 125 -19.10 5.63 6.27
C PHE A 125 -18.90 4.39 5.39
N PRO A 126 -18.30 4.54 4.18
CA PRO A 126 -18.17 3.45 3.22
C PRO A 126 -17.02 2.48 3.54
N ARG A 127 -16.12 2.80 4.49
CA ARG A 127 -14.92 2.01 4.75
C ARG A 127 -15.24 0.76 5.54
N THR A 128 -14.98 -0.39 4.93
CA THR A 128 -15.21 -1.69 5.57
C THR A 128 -14.19 -1.97 6.68
N SER A 129 -14.67 -2.51 7.79
CA SER A 129 -13.82 -2.98 8.90
C SER A 129 -13.63 -4.51 8.83
N ARG A 130 -12.66 -5.02 9.59
CA ARG A 130 -12.50 -6.48 9.75
C ARG A 130 -13.74 -7.15 10.31
N LEU A 131 -14.50 -6.46 11.14
CA LEU A 131 -15.69 -6.99 11.80
C LEU A 131 -16.85 -7.21 10.81
N THR A 132 -17.05 -6.32 9.85
CA THR A 132 -18.12 -6.41 8.86
C THR A 132 -17.89 -7.51 7.82
N ARG A 133 -16.64 -7.97 7.66
CA ARG A 133 -16.27 -9.09 6.78
C ARG A 133 -16.10 -10.43 7.51
N MET A 134 -16.19 -10.46 8.83
CA MET A 134 -16.18 -11.74 9.56
C MET A 134 -17.56 -12.40 9.43
N GLU A 135 -17.58 -13.63 8.96
CA GLU A 135 -18.74 -14.50 9.13
C GLU A 135 -18.94 -14.73 10.63
N ILE A 136 -19.95 -14.03 11.18
CA ILE A 136 -20.33 -14.22 12.57
C ILE A 136 -21.02 -15.56 12.67
N THR A 137 -20.28 -16.60 13.06
CA THR A 137 -20.86 -17.92 13.27
C THR A 137 -21.81 -17.87 14.49
N PRO A 138 -22.96 -18.61 14.45
CA PRO A 138 -23.87 -18.68 15.57
C PRO A 138 -23.20 -19.06 16.90
N GLY A 139 -22.18 -19.94 16.83
CA GLY A 139 -21.38 -20.33 17.99
C GLY A 139 -20.59 -19.19 18.63
N TRP A 140 -20.04 -18.27 17.81
CA TRP A 140 -19.35 -17.08 18.32
C TRP A 140 -20.33 -16.13 19.02
N LEU A 141 -21.51 -15.89 18.41
CA LEU A 141 -22.57 -15.06 19.00
C LEU A 141 -23.03 -15.63 20.35
N LEU A 142 -23.24 -16.92 20.41
CA LEU A 142 -23.67 -17.64 21.62
C LEU A 142 -22.61 -17.54 22.72
N SER A 143 -21.34 -17.67 22.37
CA SER A 143 -20.21 -17.52 23.30
C SER A 143 -20.10 -16.09 23.84
N ALA A 144 -20.26 -15.08 22.99
CA ALA A 144 -20.25 -13.68 23.39
C ALA A 144 -21.43 -13.34 24.32
N VAL A 145 -22.64 -13.81 23.98
CA VAL A 145 -23.84 -13.64 24.82
C VAL A 145 -23.67 -14.37 26.16
N ALA A 146 -23.19 -15.63 26.15
CA ALA A 146 -22.95 -16.41 27.36
C ALA A 146 -21.93 -15.73 28.29
N LEU A 147 -20.88 -15.13 27.73
CA LEU A 147 -19.88 -14.39 28.48
C LEU A 147 -20.47 -13.13 29.13
N VAL A 148 -21.28 -12.35 28.39
CA VAL A 148 -21.94 -11.14 28.90
C VAL A 148 -22.96 -11.48 29.97
N VAL A 149 -23.79 -12.51 29.74
CA VAL A 149 -24.79 -12.97 30.72
C VAL A 149 -24.10 -13.56 31.95
N GLY A 150 -23.08 -14.39 31.78
CA GLY A 150 -22.30 -14.96 32.89
C GLY A 150 -21.62 -13.87 33.73
N ALA A 151 -21.07 -12.86 33.08
CA ALA A 151 -20.51 -11.67 33.71
C ALA A 151 -21.55 -10.88 34.51
N GLY A 152 -22.75 -10.68 33.91
CA GLY A 152 -23.85 -10.02 34.60
C GLY A 152 -24.38 -10.78 35.81
N VAL A 153 -24.52 -12.10 35.71
CA VAL A 153 -24.95 -12.98 36.80
C VAL A 153 -23.93 -13.00 37.97
N LEU A 154 -22.64 -13.11 37.66
CA LEU A 154 -21.56 -13.07 38.67
C LEU A 154 -21.50 -11.71 39.35
N GLY A 155 -21.64 -10.61 38.61
CA GLY A 155 -21.74 -9.26 39.13
C GLY A 155 -22.94 -9.10 40.06
N TRP A 156 -24.13 -9.54 39.61
CA TRP A 156 -25.35 -9.48 40.42
C TRP A 156 -25.26 -10.30 41.72
N TRP A 157 -24.66 -11.50 41.68
CA TRP A 157 -24.47 -12.36 42.83
C TRP A 157 -23.52 -11.75 43.87
N GLN A 158 -22.46 -11.08 43.42
CA GLN A 158 -21.48 -10.42 44.27
C GLN A 158 -22.01 -9.13 44.91
N PHE A 159 -22.84 -8.37 44.21
CA PHE A 159 -23.44 -7.13 44.72
C PHE A 159 -24.71 -7.34 45.55
N LYS A 160 -25.29 -8.54 45.58
CA LYS A 160 -26.50 -8.85 46.34
C LYS A 160 -26.34 -8.68 47.87
N HIS A 161 -25.10 -8.70 48.37
CA HIS A 161 -24.77 -8.64 49.82
C HIS A 161 -23.89 -7.42 50.18
N ALA A 162 -23.71 -6.46 49.26
CA ALA A 162 -22.95 -5.24 49.51
C ALA A 162 -23.90 -4.15 50.03
N ASP A 163 -23.56 -3.56 51.18
CA ASP A 163 -24.23 -2.37 51.65
C ASP A 163 -23.97 -1.18 50.72
N TYR A 164 -24.99 -0.36 50.49
CA TYR A 164 -24.88 0.81 49.68
C TYR A 164 -23.92 1.82 50.30
N SER A 165 -22.83 2.15 49.58
CA SER A 165 -21.97 3.28 49.90
C SER A 165 -22.01 4.30 48.77
N ASP A 166 -22.17 5.57 49.09
CA ASP A 166 -22.09 6.71 48.15
C ASP A 166 -20.71 6.89 47.52
N THR A 167 -19.83 5.89 47.63
CA THR A 167 -18.49 5.92 47.09
C THR A 167 -18.51 5.57 45.60
N LEU A 168 -17.87 6.43 44.79
CA LEU A 168 -17.74 6.24 43.36
C LEU A 168 -17.09 4.90 43.04
N TRP A 169 -17.64 4.14 42.07
CA TRP A 169 -17.22 2.77 41.73
C TRP A 169 -15.71 2.62 41.48
N TRP A 170 -15.01 3.65 40.94
CA TRP A 170 -13.55 3.61 40.76
C TRP A 170 -12.77 3.76 42.09
N LYS A 171 -13.33 4.41 43.09
CA LYS A 171 -12.73 4.42 44.45
C LYS A 171 -12.80 3.04 45.07
N VAL A 172 -13.93 2.33 44.91
CA VAL A 172 -14.06 0.93 45.37
C VAL A 172 -13.03 0.02 44.67
N MET A 173 -12.70 0.29 43.43
CA MET A 173 -11.67 -0.45 42.66
C MET A 173 -10.24 -0.17 43.14
N ALA A 174 -9.99 1.06 43.61
CA ALA A 174 -8.69 1.48 44.13
C ALA A 174 -8.50 1.11 45.65
N ASP A 175 -9.59 0.79 46.33
CA ASP A 175 -9.56 0.46 47.77
C ASP A 175 -8.89 -0.89 48.04
N ALA A 176 -8.09 -0.97 49.11
CA ALA A 176 -7.35 -2.17 49.48
C ALA A 176 -8.25 -3.37 49.74
N ASP A 177 -9.50 -3.13 50.21
CA ASP A 177 -10.48 -4.14 50.56
C ASP A 177 -11.27 -4.74 49.38
N ALA A 178 -11.09 -4.22 48.14
CA ALA A 178 -11.72 -4.80 46.97
C ALA A 178 -11.21 -6.23 46.72
N THR A 179 -12.14 -7.18 46.57
CA THR A 179 -11.81 -8.60 46.35
C THR A 179 -10.95 -8.80 45.09
N ARG A 180 -9.93 -9.68 45.18
CA ARG A 180 -9.03 -9.99 44.04
C ARG A 180 -9.80 -10.44 42.82
N SER A 181 -10.93 -11.15 43.01
CA SER A 181 -11.82 -11.60 41.94
C SER A 181 -12.48 -10.43 41.19
N LEU A 182 -12.93 -9.38 41.89
CA LEU A 182 -13.54 -8.20 41.27
C LEU A 182 -12.54 -7.44 40.39
N ARG A 183 -11.31 -7.23 40.90
CA ARG A 183 -10.24 -6.57 40.11
C ARG A 183 -9.86 -7.37 38.88
N ALA A 184 -9.74 -8.69 38.99
CA ALA A 184 -9.45 -9.56 37.85
C ALA A 184 -10.57 -9.53 36.80
N PHE A 185 -11.83 -9.52 37.27
CA PHE A 185 -12.98 -9.46 36.37
C PHE A 185 -13.08 -8.14 35.59
N VAL A 186 -12.92 -7.01 36.29
CA VAL A 186 -12.93 -5.68 35.60
C VAL A 186 -11.73 -5.55 34.69
N GLY A 187 -10.54 -6.02 35.08
CA GLY A 187 -9.37 -6.05 34.23
C GLY A 187 -9.60 -6.87 32.95
N ALA A 188 -10.21 -8.04 33.07
CA ALA A 188 -10.57 -8.89 31.94
C ALA A 188 -11.63 -8.22 31.03
N ALA A 189 -12.64 -7.59 31.60
CA ALA A 189 -13.68 -6.86 30.85
C ALA A 189 -13.09 -5.68 30.06
N VAL A 190 -12.20 -4.90 30.69
CA VAL A 190 -11.49 -3.79 30.02
C VAL A 190 -10.58 -4.31 28.90
N ALA A 191 -9.85 -5.40 29.12
CA ALA A 191 -9.00 -6.01 28.12
C ALA A 191 -9.82 -6.53 26.93
N LEU A 192 -10.94 -7.23 27.18
CA LEU A 192 -11.85 -7.72 26.14
C LEU A 192 -12.48 -6.57 25.36
N LEU A 193 -12.91 -5.50 26.04
CA LEU A 193 -13.42 -4.29 25.40
C LEU A 193 -12.35 -3.66 24.50
N GLY A 194 -11.11 -3.55 25.00
CA GLY A 194 -9.97 -3.04 24.25
C GLY A 194 -9.67 -3.85 22.99
N VAL A 195 -9.67 -5.18 23.10
CA VAL A 195 -9.50 -6.08 21.96
C VAL A 195 -10.67 -5.97 20.97
N GLY A 196 -11.91 -5.88 21.47
CA GLY A 196 -13.11 -5.71 20.65
C GLY A 196 -13.07 -4.40 19.85
N VAL A 197 -12.75 -3.30 20.52
CA VAL A 197 -12.59 -1.98 19.88
C VAL A 197 -11.44 -1.98 18.88
N TRP A 198 -10.29 -2.56 19.24
CA TRP A 198 -9.16 -2.68 18.32
C TRP A 198 -9.53 -3.45 17.06
N ARG A 199 -10.25 -4.58 17.19
CA ARG A 199 -10.75 -5.36 16.06
C ARG A 199 -11.77 -4.60 15.21
N LEU A 200 -12.66 -3.88 15.85
CA LEU A 200 -13.68 -3.05 15.21
C LEU A 200 -13.05 -1.90 14.40
N LEU A 201 -11.99 -1.29 14.93
CA LEU A 201 -11.27 -0.20 14.28
C LEU A 201 -10.21 -0.70 13.27
N ALA A 202 -9.94 -2.00 13.22
CA ALA A 202 -9.03 -2.57 12.23
C ALA A 202 -9.67 -2.59 10.84
N THR A 203 -8.91 -2.15 9.82
CA THR A 203 -9.35 -2.18 8.42
C THR A 203 -9.48 -3.62 7.91
N ALA A 204 -10.31 -3.82 6.88
CA ALA A 204 -10.48 -5.09 6.20
C ALA A 204 -9.14 -5.65 5.67
N ALA A 205 -9.08 -6.97 5.44
CA ALA A 205 -7.93 -7.60 4.84
C ALA A 205 -7.71 -7.09 3.40
N THR A 206 -6.45 -6.97 3.01
CA THR A 206 -6.09 -6.59 1.64
C THR A 206 -6.47 -7.71 0.66
N PRO A 207 -6.77 -7.37 -0.62
CA PRO A 207 -6.95 -8.39 -1.66
C PRO A 207 -5.73 -9.33 -1.73
N PRO A 208 -5.90 -10.61 -2.09
CA PRO A 208 -4.78 -11.55 -2.24
C PRO A 208 -3.86 -11.13 -3.39
N ILE A 209 -2.62 -11.65 -3.38
CA ILE A 209 -1.75 -11.61 -4.55
C ILE A 209 -2.24 -12.69 -5.51
N VAL A 210 -2.31 -12.38 -6.80
CA VAL A 210 -2.65 -13.32 -7.84
C VAL A 210 -1.41 -14.17 -8.13
N GLY A 211 -1.51 -15.45 -7.86
CA GLY A 211 -0.44 -16.43 -8.11
C GLY A 211 -0.57 -17.09 -9.48
N ASP A 212 0.44 -17.83 -9.85
CA ASP A 212 0.64 -18.42 -11.17
C ASP A 212 -0.44 -19.39 -11.67
N HIS A 213 -1.15 -20.05 -10.77
CA HIS A 213 -2.24 -20.97 -11.08
C HIS A 213 -3.63 -20.32 -11.02
N ASP A 214 -3.67 -18.99 -10.80
CA ASP A 214 -4.92 -18.25 -10.76
C ASP A 214 -5.42 -17.99 -12.19
N PRO A 215 -6.70 -18.22 -12.49
CA PRO A 215 -7.31 -17.88 -13.78
C PRO A 215 -7.08 -16.40 -14.19
N ASP A 216 -6.96 -15.52 -13.22
CA ASP A 216 -6.69 -14.10 -13.45
C ASP A 216 -5.32 -13.87 -14.10
N PHE A 217 -4.35 -14.76 -13.92
CA PHE A 217 -3.03 -14.62 -14.54
C PHE A 217 -3.06 -14.89 -16.05
N GLU A 218 -3.83 -15.88 -16.50
CA GLU A 218 -4.09 -16.10 -17.92
C GLU A 218 -4.81 -14.92 -18.57
N ARG A 219 -5.73 -14.32 -17.82
CA ARG A 219 -6.43 -13.11 -18.25
C ARG A 219 -5.48 -11.92 -18.43
N VAL A 220 -4.51 -11.74 -17.53
CA VAL A 220 -3.47 -10.72 -17.66
C VAL A 220 -2.68 -10.91 -18.97
N ARG A 221 -2.26 -12.16 -19.29
CA ARG A 221 -1.58 -12.46 -20.56
C ARG A 221 -2.43 -12.11 -21.77
N ALA A 222 -3.71 -12.48 -21.75
CA ALA A 222 -4.63 -12.19 -22.84
C ALA A 222 -4.80 -10.69 -23.05
N ILE A 223 -4.90 -9.91 -21.98
CA ILE A 223 -5.01 -8.44 -22.08
C ILE A 223 -3.71 -7.83 -22.61
N LEU A 224 -2.54 -8.25 -22.10
CA LEU A 224 -1.24 -7.76 -22.58
C LEU A 224 -1.04 -7.97 -24.09
N ALA A 225 -1.57 -9.08 -24.62
CA ALA A 225 -1.47 -9.42 -26.04
C ALA A 225 -2.29 -8.51 -26.98
N VAL A 226 -3.27 -7.76 -26.45
CA VAL A 226 -4.18 -6.92 -27.25
C VAL A 226 -4.31 -5.49 -26.71
N ALA A 227 -3.50 -5.12 -25.72
CA ALA A 227 -3.58 -3.82 -25.06
C ALA A 227 -3.38 -2.67 -26.06
N GLU A 228 -4.15 -1.62 -25.90
CA GLU A 228 -4.00 -0.37 -26.61
C GLU A 228 -2.90 0.50 -25.95
N GLU A 229 -2.04 1.13 -26.74
CA GLU A 229 -0.94 1.98 -26.26
C GLU A 229 -0.12 1.32 -25.13
N PRO A 230 0.34 0.07 -25.31
CA PRO A 230 1.00 -0.67 -24.24
C PRO A 230 2.39 -0.11 -23.94
N GLU A 231 2.72 0.04 -22.64
CA GLU A 231 4.11 0.25 -22.22
C GLU A 231 4.79 -1.11 -22.00
N PRO A 232 6.07 -1.30 -22.42
CA PRO A 232 6.79 -2.56 -22.16
C PRO A 232 6.83 -2.95 -20.70
N SER A 233 6.86 -1.97 -19.78
CA SER A 233 6.83 -2.18 -18.33
C SER A 233 5.54 -2.84 -17.80
N ALA A 234 4.46 -2.88 -18.61
CA ALA A 234 3.25 -3.61 -18.28
C ALA A 234 3.50 -5.13 -18.10
N ASN A 235 4.53 -5.66 -18.75
CA ASN A 235 4.97 -7.06 -18.61
C ASN A 235 5.45 -7.43 -17.18
N LEU A 236 5.74 -6.43 -16.33
CA LEU A 236 5.97 -6.66 -14.89
C LEU A 236 4.75 -7.30 -14.19
N ALA A 237 3.57 -7.25 -14.79
CA ALA A 237 2.40 -7.97 -14.30
C ALA A 237 2.65 -9.48 -14.19
N LEU A 238 3.51 -10.04 -15.04
CA LEU A 238 3.81 -11.47 -15.11
C LEU A 238 4.81 -11.96 -14.03
N LEU A 239 5.35 -11.05 -13.19
CA LEU A 239 6.29 -11.41 -12.12
C LEU A 239 5.65 -12.19 -10.96
N GLY A 240 4.30 -12.12 -10.80
CA GLY A 240 3.59 -12.88 -9.75
C GLY A 240 3.62 -12.25 -8.35
N ASP A 241 4.08 -11.01 -8.21
CA ASP A 241 4.19 -10.29 -6.93
C ASP A 241 3.15 -9.16 -6.77
N LYS A 242 2.22 -9.04 -7.71
CA LYS A 242 1.24 -7.96 -7.79
C LYS A 242 -0.19 -8.41 -7.55
N ARG A 243 -1.04 -7.45 -7.31
CA ARG A 243 -2.50 -7.59 -7.27
C ARG A 243 -3.08 -6.90 -8.48
N PHE A 244 -4.21 -7.39 -8.94
CA PHE A 244 -4.91 -6.84 -10.11
C PHE A 244 -6.29 -6.33 -9.75
N LEU A 245 -6.65 -5.23 -10.37
CA LEU A 245 -8.02 -4.72 -10.42
C LEU A 245 -8.44 -4.74 -11.88
N PHE A 246 -9.38 -5.60 -12.24
CA PHE A 246 -9.90 -5.68 -13.60
C PHE A 246 -11.06 -4.71 -13.83
N SER A 247 -11.23 -4.24 -15.08
CA SER A 247 -12.41 -3.50 -15.51
C SER A 247 -13.68 -4.34 -15.42
N GLN A 248 -14.86 -3.73 -15.56
CA GLN A 248 -16.12 -4.48 -15.54
C GLN A 248 -16.26 -5.42 -16.73
N SER A 249 -15.77 -5.02 -17.92
CA SER A 249 -15.71 -5.90 -19.09
C SER A 249 -14.74 -7.05 -18.93
N GLY A 250 -13.65 -6.80 -18.18
CA GLY A 250 -12.55 -7.71 -18.03
C GLY A 250 -11.44 -7.60 -19.07
N ASP A 251 -11.51 -6.58 -19.90
CA ASP A 251 -10.58 -6.36 -21.01
C ASP A 251 -9.42 -5.43 -20.64
N SER A 252 -9.41 -4.94 -19.41
CA SER A 252 -8.35 -4.07 -18.88
C SER A 252 -8.05 -4.38 -17.42
N PHE A 253 -6.83 -4.09 -16.98
CA PHE A 253 -6.43 -4.22 -15.58
C PHE A 253 -5.55 -3.06 -15.11
N LEU A 254 -5.51 -2.87 -13.80
CA LEU A 254 -4.53 -2.06 -13.08
C LEU A 254 -3.76 -2.95 -12.12
N MET A 255 -2.43 -3.00 -12.25
CA MET A 255 -1.58 -3.73 -11.31
C MET A 255 -1.13 -2.85 -10.15
N PHE A 256 -1.09 -3.40 -8.94
CA PHE A 256 -0.68 -2.65 -7.76
C PHE A 256 -0.02 -3.52 -6.70
N GLY A 257 0.85 -2.89 -5.92
CA GLY A 257 1.46 -3.47 -4.72
C GLY A 257 0.84 -2.89 -3.45
N VAL A 258 0.89 -3.65 -2.36
CA VAL A 258 0.36 -3.23 -1.05
C VAL A 258 1.43 -3.38 0.02
N ARG A 259 1.70 -2.27 0.73
CA ARG A 259 2.56 -2.27 1.91
C ARG A 259 1.90 -1.46 3.02
N GLY A 260 1.44 -2.16 4.06
CA GLY A 260 0.68 -1.54 5.13
C GLY A 260 -0.54 -0.78 4.61
N ARG A 261 -0.54 0.54 4.79
CA ARG A 261 -1.61 1.41 4.28
C ARG A 261 -1.32 2.01 2.90
N SER A 262 -0.14 1.81 2.34
CA SER A 262 0.20 2.31 1.01
C SER A 262 -0.17 1.28 -0.05
N TRP A 263 -1.05 1.67 -0.96
CA TRP A 263 -1.47 0.90 -2.12
C TRP A 263 -0.95 1.63 -3.35
N VAL A 264 -0.02 1.03 -4.05
CA VAL A 264 0.72 1.68 -5.14
C VAL A 264 0.43 0.97 -6.44
N ALA A 265 -0.30 1.64 -7.33
CA ALA A 265 -0.43 1.22 -8.71
C ALA A 265 0.87 1.52 -9.47
N LEU A 266 1.30 0.60 -10.33
CA LEU A 266 2.50 0.69 -11.13
C LEU A 266 2.12 0.97 -12.58
N GLY A 267 2.56 2.13 -13.11
CA GLY A 267 2.22 2.57 -14.45
C GLY A 267 0.74 2.99 -14.61
N ALA A 268 0.29 3.05 -15.85
CA ALA A 268 -1.08 3.29 -16.23
C ALA A 268 -1.90 1.97 -16.21
N PRO A 269 -3.26 2.03 -16.19
CA PRO A 269 -4.09 0.89 -16.53
C PRO A 269 -3.75 0.33 -17.91
N VAL A 270 -3.77 -1.01 -18.04
CA VAL A 270 -3.42 -1.76 -19.26
C VAL A 270 -4.68 -2.34 -19.88
N GLY A 271 -4.84 -2.24 -21.19
CA GLY A 271 -5.99 -2.72 -21.95
C GLY A 271 -6.61 -1.61 -22.79
N LYS A 272 -7.93 -1.47 -22.77
CA LYS A 272 -8.68 -0.47 -23.53
C LYS A 272 -8.54 0.93 -22.92
N ARG A 273 -8.22 1.91 -23.75
CA ARG A 273 -8.05 3.31 -23.32
C ARG A 273 -9.32 3.90 -22.68
N GLU A 274 -10.49 3.55 -23.20
CA GLU A 274 -11.78 4.03 -22.69
C GLU A 274 -12.08 3.59 -21.25
N GLU A 275 -11.52 2.47 -20.79
CA GLU A 275 -11.71 1.92 -19.44
C GLU A 275 -10.72 2.49 -18.40
N ARG A 276 -9.74 3.27 -18.85
CA ARG A 276 -8.65 3.78 -18.03
C ARG A 276 -9.15 4.60 -16.84
N MET A 277 -10.05 5.54 -17.07
CA MET A 277 -10.59 6.39 -16.00
C MET A 277 -11.46 5.62 -15.01
N GLU A 278 -12.27 4.66 -15.48
CA GLU A 278 -13.04 3.77 -14.60
C GLU A 278 -12.14 3.01 -13.64
N LEU A 279 -11.07 2.39 -14.15
CA LEU A 279 -10.12 1.62 -13.33
C LEU A 279 -9.42 2.50 -12.29
N LEU A 280 -9.04 3.71 -12.66
CA LEU A 280 -8.40 4.66 -11.75
C LEU A 280 -9.35 5.08 -10.61
N TRP A 281 -10.62 5.38 -10.92
CA TRP A 281 -11.63 5.68 -9.89
C TRP A 281 -11.88 4.48 -8.99
N ARG A 282 -12.09 3.29 -9.57
CA ARG A 282 -12.31 2.06 -8.80
C ARG A 282 -11.13 1.71 -7.89
N PHE A 283 -9.90 1.93 -8.35
CA PHE A 283 -8.72 1.74 -7.52
C PHE A 283 -8.71 2.72 -6.34
N ARG A 284 -9.03 3.99 -6.59
CA ARG A 284 -9.10 5.00 -5.53
C ARG A 284 -10.19 4.67 -4.51
N GLU A 285 -11.38 4.27 -4.96
CA GLU A 285 -12.51 3.86 -4.11
C GLU A 285 -12.19 2.60 -3.31
N LEU A 286 -11.57 1.60 -3.95
CA LEU A 286 -11.15 0.37 -3.30
C LEU A 286 -10.11 0.65 -2.21
N ALA A 287 -9.13 1.50 -2.47
CA ALA A 287 -8.15 1.91 -1.48
C ALA A 287 -8.80 2.70 -0.33
N ASP A 288 -9.75 3.60 -0.63
CA ASP A 288 -10.51 4.33 0.41
C ASP A 288 -11.34 3.39 1.28
N ALA A 289 -12.04 2.42 0.68
CA ALA A 289 -12.82 1.41 1.41
C ALA A 289 -11.96 0.61 2.41
N HIS A 290 -10.67 0.45 2.15
CA HIS A 290 -9.71 -0.20 3.05
C HIS A 290 -8.95 0.79 3.96
N ALA A 291 -9.33 2.07 3.98
CA ALA A 291 -8.59 3.15 4.67
C ALA A 291 -7.11 3.20 4.27
N ALA A 292 -6.81 2.78 3.05
CA ALA A 292 -5.49 2.80 2.47
C ALA A 292 -5.17 4.18 1.84
N ARG A 293 -3.91 4.35 1.48
CA ARG A 293 -3.38 5.53 0.80
C ARG A 293 -3.07 5.12 -0.64
N PRO A 294 -3.94 5.47 -1.62
CA PRO A 294 -3.64 5.19 -3.03
C PRO A 294 -2.46 6.02 -3.51
N GLY A 295 -1.62 5.42 -4.33
CA GLY A 295 -0.56 6.09 -5.07
C GLY A 295 -0.47 5.51 -6.48
N LEU A 296 -0.10 6.35 -7.46
CA LEU A 296 0.24 5.92 -8.81
C LEU A 296 1.73 6.22 -9.00
N TYR A 297 2.52 5.25 -9.43
CA TYR A 297 3.97 5.37 -9.58
C TYR A 297 4.45 5.03 -10.98
N GLY A 298 5.41 5.80 -11.49
CA GLY A 298 5.99 5.59 -12.82
C GLY A 298 5.11 6.07 -13.96
N ILE A 299 4.10 6.90 -13.69
CA ILE A 299 3.15 7.37 -14.70
C ILE A 299 3.76 8.39 -15.66
N GLY A 300 3.38 8.31 -16.92
CA GLY A 300 3.77 9.23 -17.98
C GLY A 300 2.98 10.54 -18.00
N PRO A 301 3.36 11.51 -18.86
CA PRO A 301 2.64 12.78 -19.04
C PRO A 301 1.22 12.62 -19.55
N ASP A 302 0.95 11.57 -20.31
CA ASP A 302 -0.36 11.26 -20.92
C ASP A 302 -1.44 10.97 -19.87
N LEU A 303 -1.05 10.46 -18.69
CA LEU A 303 -1.97 10.17 -17.59
C LEU A 303 -2.25 11.40 -16.68
N LEU A 304 -1.52 12.49 -16.82
CA LEU A 304 -1.64 13.65 -15.92
C LEU A 304 -3.04 14.29 -15.93
N PRO A 305 -3.76 14.44 -17.07
CA PRO A 305 -5.13 14.94 -17.04
C PRO A 305 -6.05 14.09 -16.16
N ASP A 306 -5.98 12.75 -16.28
CA ASP A 306 -6.79 11.82 -15.50
C ASP A 306 -6.45 11.91 -14.01
N VAL A 307 -5.18 12.05 -13.67
CA VAL A 307 -4.69 12.20 -12.29
C VAL A 307 -5.17 13.52 -11.66
N VAL A 308 -5.23 14.60 -12.45
CA VAL A 308 -5.79 15.89 -12.01
C VAL A 308 -7.29 15.75 -11.75
N GLU A 309 -8.04 15.06 -12.60
CA GLU A 309 -9.47 14.78 -12.40
C GLU A 309 -9.72 13.94 -11.14
N LEU A 310 -8.84 12.98 -10.85
CA LEU A 310 -8.85 12.24 -9.58
C LEU A 310 -8.54 13.11 -8.35
N GLY A 311 -8.13 14.37 -8.50
CA GLY A 311 -7.77 15.25 -7.41
C GLY A 311 -6.52 14.83 -6.65
N LEU A 312 -5.56 14.16 -7.31
CA LEU A 312 -4.31 13.73 -6.71
C LEU A 312 -3.22 14.79 -6.87
N SER A 313 -2.33 14.89 -5.89
CA SER A 313 -1.12 15.70 -5.95
C SER A 313 -0.04 14.97 -6.74
N ILE A 314 0.63 15.66 -7.65
CA ILE A 314 1.61 15.12 -8.58
C ILE A 314 3.01 15.61 -8.22
N GLN A 315 4.02 14.73 -8.33
CA GLN A 315 5.44 15.05 -8.17
C GLN A 315 6.26 14.29 -9.22
N LYS A 316 7.16 14.99 -9.92
CA LYS A 316 8.14 14.34 -10.81
C LYS A 316 9.13 13.51 -9.98
N THR A 317 9.40 12.27 -10.42
CA THR A 317 10.30 11.31 -9.75
C THR A 317 11.56 11.02 -10.55
N GLY A 318 11.59 11.40 -11.81
CA GLY A 318 12.72 11.17 -12.71
C GLY A 318 12.32 11.31 -14.17
N GLU A 319 13.10 10.74 -15.05
CA GLU A 319 12.86 10.72 -16.50
C GLU A 319 13.11 9.31 -17.05
N SER A 320 12.34 8.86 -18.02
CA SER A 320 12.61 7.65 -18.82
C SER A 320 13.28 8.03 -20.13
N ALA A 321 14.16 7.15 -20.60
CA ALA A 321 14.93 7.33 -21.81
C ALA A 321 14.38 6.42 -22.92
N THR A 322 14.00 6.97 -24.05
CA THR A 322 13.48 6.25 -25.22
C THR A 322 14.30 6.60 -26.45
N VAL A 323 14.80 5.62 -27.16
CA VAL A 323 15.58 5.78 -28.40
C VAL A 323 14.69 5.44 -29.59
N PRO A 324 14.30 6.41 -30.46
CA PRO A 324 13.67 6.12 -31.73
C PRO A 324 14.62 5.33 -32.62
N LEU A 325 14.20 4.15 -33.09
CA LEU A 325 15.07 3.22 -33.81
C LEU A 325 15.35 3.67 -35.27
N ASP A 326 14.47 4.42 -35.85
CA ASP A 326 14.65 5.06 -37.18
C ASP A 326 15.77 6.10 -37.15
N GLN A 327 16.01 6.76 -36.00
CA GLN A 327 17.03 7.78 -35.81
C GLN A 327 18.34 7.23 -35.25
N PHE A 328 18.31 5.98 -34.72
CA PHE A 328 19.50 5.38 -34.16
C PHE A 328 20.52 5.02 -35.21
N SER A 329 21.74 5.54 -35.09
CA SER A 329 22.86 5.28 -35.95
C SER A 329 24.19 5.26 -35.19
N LEU A 330 25.11 4.40 -35.61
CA LEU A 330 26.49 4.38 -35.12
C LEU A 330 27.41 5.37 -35.87
N THR A 331 26.89 6.17 -36.79
CA THR A 331 27.69 7.14 -37.56
C THR A 331 27.94 8.42 -36.73
N GLY A 332 28.94 9.19 -37.16
CA GLY A 332 29.28 10.46 -36.53
C GLY A 332 30.29 10.39 -35.39
N ARG A 333 30.86 11.55 -35.03
CA ARG A 333 31.93 11.71 -34.06
C ARG A 333 31.49 11.38 -32.62
N ARG A 334 30.27 11.74 -32.26
CA ARG A 334 29.71 11.45 -30.93
C ARG A 334 29.59 9.95 -30.65
N ARG A 335 29.43 9.12 -31.69
CA ARG A 335 29.29 7.66 -31.60
C ARG A 335 30.60 6.91 -31.73
N GLU A 336 31.74 7.58 -31.88
CA GLU A 336 33.04 6.94 -32.11
C GLU A 336 33.41 5.95 -30.98
N ALA A 337 33.24 6.33 -29.73
CA ALA A 337 33.54 5.46 -28.58
C ALA A 337 32.59 4.25 -28.55
N LEU A 338 31.28 4.46 -28.74
CA LEU A 338 30.27 3.39 -28.77
C LEU A 338 30.57 2.40 -29.92
N ARG A 339 30.81 2.92 -31.13
CA ARG A 339 31.15 2.13 -32.31
C ARG A 339 32.42 1.32 -32.12
N ARG A 340 33.46 1.90 -31.49
CA ARG A 340 34.73 1.19 -31.18
C ARG A 340 34.47 0.06 -30.17
N ASN A 341 33.71 0.33 -29.10
CA ASN A 341 33.38 -0.66 -28.09
C ASN A 341 32.55 -1.81 -28.67
N TRP A 342 31.56 -1.50 -29.48
CA TRP A 342 30.72 -2.46 -30.18
C TRP A 342 31.54 -3.37 -31.11
N ARG A 343 32.40 -2.79 -31.98
CA ARG A 343 33.26 -3.59 -32.87
C ARG A 343 34.20 -4.51 -32.09
N LYS A 344 34.85 -3.98 -31.06
CA LYS A 344 35.83 -4.75 -30.27
C LYS A 344 35.17 -5.94 -29.53
N ALA A 345 33.97 -5.78 -28.98
CA ALA A 345 33.25 -6.88 -28.36
C ALA A 345 32.76 -7.90 -29.40
N GLY A 346 32.32 -7.44 -30.56
CA GLY A 346 31.86 -8.30 -31.65
C GLY A 346 32.95 -9.11 -32.34
N GLU A 347 34.27 -8.80 -32.13
CA GLU A 347 35.36 -9.63 -32.61
C GLU A 347 35.42 -11.02 -31.94
N THR A 348 34.93 -11.12 -30.69
CA THR A 348 34.97 -12.34 -29.88
C THR A 348 33.61 -12.84 -29.42
N SER A 349 32.57 -12.09 -29.67
CA SER A 349 31.22 -12.37 -29.13
C SER A 349 30.21 -12.49 -30.25
N LEU A 350 29.25 -13.39 -30.05
CA LEU A 350 28.08 -13.61 -30.91
C LEU A 350 26.80 -13.18 -30.15
N PHE A 351 25.96 -12.38 -30.80
CA PHE A 351 24.65 -11.99 -30.30
C PHE A 351 23.55 -12.86 -30.90
N GLU A 352 22.66 -13.36 -30.06
CA GLU A 352 21.49 -14.16 -30.45
C GLU A 352 20.27 -13.73 -29.67
N VAL A 353 19.08 -13.78 -30.28
CA VAL A 353 17.80 -13.61 -29.58
C VAL A 353 17.02 -14.91 -29.69
N HIS A 354 16.65 -15.45 -28.54
CA HIS A 354 15.87 -16.67 -28.41
C HIS A 354 14.43 -16.33 -28.06
N GLU A 355 13.48 -16.90 -28.84
CA GLU A 355 12.05 -16.79 -28.55
C GLU A 355 11.69 -17.53 -27.25
N PRO A 356 10.58 -17.15 -26.55
CA PRO A 356 10.20 -17.73 -25.26
C PRO A 356 10.17 -19.27 -25.22
N ALA A 357 9.78 -19.90 -26.32
CA ALA A 357 9.74 -21.37 -26.43
C ALA A 357 11.12 -22.06 -26.23
N TYR A 358 12.22 -21.35 -26.53
CA TYR A 358 13.59 -21.89 -26.41
C TYR A 358 14.29 -21.47 -25.13
N VAL A 359 13.81 -20.44 -24.42
CA VAL A 359 14.43 -19.92 -23.21
C VAL A 359 14.53 -20.95 -22.08
N PRO A 360 13.55 -21.85 -21.86
CA PRO A 360 13.68 -22.89 -20.83
C PRO A 360 14.89 -23.81 -21.03
N GLY A 361 15.31 -24.04 -22.29
CA GLY A 361 16.52 -24.84 -22.60
C GLY A 361 17.83 -24.15 -22.23
N LEU A 362 17.82 -22.82 -22.01
CA LEU A 362 18.98 -22.00 -21.64
C LEU A 362 19.02 -21.68 -20.14
N MET A 363 18.01 -22.10 -19.37
CA MET A 363 17.77 -21.59 -18.01
C MET A 363 18.96 -21.82 -17.07
N GLU A 364 19.65 -22.95 -17.17
CA GLU A 364 20.82 -23.25 -16.33
C GLU A 364 22.01 -22.30 -16.62
N GLU A 365 22.27 -22.03 -17.93
CA GLU A 365 23.31 -21.08 -18.32
C GLU A 365 22.97 -19.65 -17.86
N LEU A 366 21.71 -19.22 -18.06
CA LEU A 366 21.22 -17.91 -17.63
C LEU A 366 21.28 -17.75 -16.10
N GLN A 367 20.92 -18.80 -15.35
CA GLN A 367 21.02 -18.82 -13.89
C GLN A 367 22.48 -18.65 -13.44
N SER A 368 23.42 -19.35 -14.08
CA SER A 368 24.85 -19.25 -13.76
C SER A 368 25.36 -17.82 -13.93
N VAL A 369 25.06 -17.16 -15.06
CA VAL A 369 25.42 -15.74 -15.30
C VAL A 369 24.76 -14.84 -14.26
N SER A 370 23.51 -15.12 -13.93
CA SER A 370 22.74 -14.38 -12.93
C SER A 370 23.37 -14.46 -11.53
N ASP A 371 23.79 -15.64 -11.10
CA ASP A 371 24.38 -15.88 -9.77
C ASP A 371 25.73 -15.18 -9.63
N VAL A 372 26.56 -15.22 -10.68
CA VAL A 372 27.82 -14.46 -10.72
C VAL A 372 27.54 -12.96 -10.60
N TRP A 373 26.61 -12.43 -11.40
CA TRP A 373 26.24 -11.01 -11.35
C TRP A 373 25.76 -10.58 -9.96
N LEU A 374 24.88 -11.39 -9.34
CA LEU A 374 24.33 -11.10 -8.00
C LEU A 374 25.40 -11.18 -6.90
N SER A 375 26.45 -11.97 -7.07
CA SER A 375 27.56 -12.06 -6.10
C SER A 375 28.32 -10.73 -5.97
N HIS A 376 28.38 -9.94 -7.04
CA HIS A 376 29.04 -8.62 -7.09
C HIS A 376 28.10 -7.45 -6.77
N HIS A 377 26.78 -7.69 -6.73
CA HIS A 377 25.79 -6.63 -6.53
C HIS A 377 25.05 -6.79 -5.20
N ALA A 378 25.26 -5.84 -4.28
CA ALA A 378 24.55 -5.84 -3.00
C ALA A 378 23.05 -5.65 -3.19
N GLY A 379 22.24 -6.45 -2.46
CA GLY A 379 20.79 -6.25 -2.38
C GLY A 379 19.91 -7.30 -3.03
N GLY A 380 20.47 -8.35 -3.65
CA GLY A 380 19.71 -9.46 -4.25
C GLY A 380 18.81 -9.03 -5.41
N ASP A 381 17.93 -9.92 -5.82
CA ASP A 381 16.92 -9.65 -6.84
C ASP A 381 15.92 -8.57 -6.40
N LYS A 382 15.42 -7.85 -7.37
CA LYS A 382 14.44 -6.79 -7.19
C LYS A 382 13.02 -7.37 -7.34
N ALA A 383 12.04 -6.55 -7.03
CA ALA A 383 10.64 -6.89 -7.13
C ALA A 383 9.82 -5.64 -7.47
N PHE A 384 8.53 -5.75 -7.62
CA PHE A 384 7.56 -4.70 -7.83
C PHE A 384 7.80 -3.85 -9.09
N SER A 385 8.70 -2.86 -9.04
CA SER A 385 8.97 -1.94 -10.16
C SER A 385 10.13 -2.38 -11.05
N MET A 386 10.72 -3.52 -10.77
CA MET A 386 11.79 -4.16 -11.53
C MET A 386 11.60 -5.68 -11.49
N GLY A 387 12.04 -6.40 -12.52
CA GLY A 387 12.01 -7.85 -12.53
C GLY A 387 13.03 -8.50 -11.59
N GLY A 388 12.82 -9.77 -11.31
CA GLY A 388 13.71 -10.65 -10.59
C GLY A 388 13.99 -11.91 -11.42
N PHE A 389 15.09 -12.62 -11.14
CA PHE A 389 15.37 -13.86 -11.83
C PHE A 389 14.52 -14.99 -11.23
N GLU A 390 13.33 -15.11 -11.78
CA GLU A 390 12.41 -16.22 -11.54
C GLU A 390 12.32 -17.02 -12.85
N PRO A 391 12.74 -18.31 -12.89
CA PRO A 391 12.84 -19.08 -14.14
C PRO A 391 11.58 -19.05 -15.00
N ARG A 392 10.43 -19.11 -14.36
CA ARG A 392 9.16 -19.05 -15.05
C ARG A 392 8.90 -17.67 -15.67
N TYR A 393 9.15 -16.59 -14.92
CA TYR A 393 9.00 -15.23 -15.42
C TYR A 393 9.98 -14.94 -16.56
N VAL A 394 11.25 -15.36 -16.43
CA VAL A 394 12.25 -15.24 -17.49
C VAL A 394 11.83 -15.98 -18.76
N GLY A 395 11.20 -17.14 -18.61
CA GLY A 395 10.69 -17.96 -19.72
C GLY A 395 9.49 -17.37 -20.47
N GLU A 396 8.80 -16.33 -19.92
CA GLU A 396 7.70 -15.65 -20.61
C GLU A 396 8.17 -14.74 -21.76
N PHE A 397 9.46 -14.40 -21.81
CA PHE A 397 9.97 -13.34 -22.70
C PHE A 397 11.04 -13.84 -23.66
N PRO A 398 11.18 -13.21 -24.83
CA PRO A 398 12.39 -13.38 -25.65
C PRO A 398 13.61 -13.01 -24.82
N CYS A 399 14.72 -13.73 -25.01
CA CYS A 399 15.96 -13.51 -24.29
C CYS A 399 17.11 -13.28 -25.28
N ALA A 400 17.73 -12.11 -25.18
CA ALA A 400 18.98 -11.82 -25.88
C ALA A 400 20.14 -12.39 -25.10
N VAL A 401 21.03 -13.12 -25.75
CA VAL A 401 22.27 -13.65 -25.16
C VAL A 401 23.47 -13.20 -25.94
N VAL A 402 24.59 -13.05 -25.24
CA VAL A 402 25.90 -12.84 -25.83
C VAL A 402 26.78 -14.03 -25.46
N ARG A 403 27.31 -14.73 -26.49
CA ARG A 403 28.19 -15.87 -26.30
C ARG A 403 29.65 -15.46 -26.66
N THR A 404 30.60 -15.89 -25.83
CA THR A 404 32.00 -15.83 -26.11
C THR A 404 32.57 -17.25 -25.99
N ASP A 405 33.26 -17.73 -27.01
CA ASP A 405 33.76 -19.11 -27.07
C ASP A 405 32.71 -20.19 -26.81
N GLY A 406 31.47 -19.94 -27.27
CA GLY A 406 30.33 -20.83 -27.12
C GLY A 406 29.57 -20.74 -25.77
N VAL A 407 30.07 -20.00 -24.78
CA VAL A 407 29.47 -19.84 -23.45
C VAL A 407 28.67 -18.54 -23.37
N ILE A 408 27.52 -18.57 -22.72
CA ILE A 408 26.74 -17.35 -22.45
C ILE A 408 27.48 -16.51 -21.39
N VAL A 409 27.92 -15.32 -21.78
CA VAL A 409 28.62 -14.38 -20.87
C VAL A 409 27.77 -13.17 -20.48
N ALA A 410 26.71 -12.89 -21.22
CA ALA A 410 25.74 -11.86 -20.88
C ALA A 410 24.36 -12.19 -21.45
N PHE A 411 23.31 -11.71 -20.79
CA PHE A 411 21.93 -11.82 -21.29
C PHE A 411 21.08 -10.62 -20.91
N ALA A 412 19.96 -10.44 -21.65
CA ALA A 412 18.88 -9.55 -21.30
C ALA A 412 17.54 -10.16 -21.66
N THR A 413 16.57 -10.12 -20.74
CA THR A 413 15.16 -10.43 -21.04
C THR A 413 14.52 -9.24 -21.73
N ILE A 414 13.68 -9.49 -22.74
CA ILE A 414 13.13 -8.45 -23.59
C ILE A 414 11.62 -8.35 -23.36
N TRP A 415 11.17 -7.20 -22.87
CA TRP A 415 9.74 -6.88 -22.85
C TRP A 415 9.32 -6.29 -24.19
N THR A 416 8.30 -6.87 -24.80
CA THR A 416 7.76 -6.44 -26.07
C THR A 416 6.35 -5.89 -25.91
N THR A 417 5.92 -5.03 -26.84
CA THR A 417 4.52 -4.60 -26.97
C THR A 417 3.88 -5.31 -28.17
N ALA A 418 2.59 -5.64 -28.05
CA ALA A 418 1.87 -6.37 -29.08
C ALA A 418 1.78 -5.61 -30.40
N ASP A 419 1.69 -4.28 -30.35
CA ASP A 419 1.64 -3.37 -31.49
C ASP A 419 3.02 -3.04 -32.09
N ARG A 420 4.10 -3.55 -31.50
CA ARG A 420 5.50 -3.26 -31.84
C ARG A 420 5.86 -1.77 -31.80
N SER A 421 5.11 -0.95 -31.07
CA SER A 421 5.44 0.47 -30.86
C SER A 421 6.75 0.65 -30.10
N SER A 422 7.03 -0.22 -29.13
CA SER A 422 8.27 -0.20 -28.38
C SER A 422 8.64 -1.57 -27.81
N PHE A 423 9.90 -1.71 -27.40
CA PHE A 423 10.37 -2.79 -26.56
C PHE A 423 11.37 -2.26 -25.52
N SER A 424 11.58 -3.00 -24.48
CA SER A 424 12.50 -2.67 -23.40
C SER A 424 13.25 -3.93 -22.94
N MET A 425 14.21 -3.75 -22.10
CA MET A 425 14.83 -4.86 -21.37
C MET A 425 14.44 -4.77 -19.89
N ASP A 426 14.39 -5.93 -19.23
CA ASP A 426 14.19 -6.04 -17.79
C ASP A 426 15.47 -6.47 -17.09
N LEU A 427 15.72 -7.78 -17.03
CA LEU A 427 16.96 -8.29 -16.49
C LEU A 427 18.09 -8.11 -17.49
N MET A 428 19.20 -7.58 -17.00
CA MET A 428 20.41 -7.35 -17.76
C MET A 428 21.59 -7.77 -16.89
N ARG A 429 22.24 -8.89 -17.23
CA ARG A 429 23.29 -9.49 -16.40
C ARG A 429 24.45 -9.98 -17.26
N TYR A 430 25.65 -9.96 -16.68
CA TYR A 430 26.86 -10.43 -17.32
C TYR A 430 27.78 -11.08 -16.28
N SER A 431 28.61 -12.05 -16.73
CA SER A 431 29.61 -12.74 -15.93
C SER A 431 30.96 -12.02 -15.97
N ASP A 432 31.91 -12.46 -15.12
CA ASP A 432 33.28 -11.93 -15.08
C ASP A 432 34.06 -12.23 -16.35
N GLU A 433 33.66 -13.26 -17.10
CA GLU A 433 34.28 -13.67 -18.36
C GLU A 433 33.84 -12.78 -19.54
N ALA A 434 32.86 -11.93 -19.33
CA ALA A 434 32.35 -11.06 -20.38
C ALA A 434 33.38 -10.01 -20.80
N PRO A 435 33.49 -9.69 -22.12
CA PRO A 435 34.33 -8.60 -22.60
C PRO A 435 33.97 -7.27 -21.93
N LYS A 436 34.99 -6.42 -21.64
CA LYS A 436 34.81 -5.15 -20.91
C LYS A 436 33.70 -4.25 -21.42
N ASN A 437 33.29 -4.35 -22.64
CA ASN A 437 32.27 -3.50 -23.26
C ASN A 437 31.06 -4.31 -23.74
N VAL A 438 30.83 -5.49 -23.15
CA VAL A 438 29.72 -6.39 -23.53
C VAL A 438 28.36 -5.70 -23.49
N MET A 439 28.15 -4.78 -22.55
CA MET A 439 26.87 -4.06 -22.45
C MET A 439 26.65 -3.05 -23.57
N ASP A 440 27.70 -2.35 -24.04
CA ASP A 440 27.58 -1.49 -25.21
C ASP A 440 27.29 -2.32 -26.47
N TYR A 441 27.85 -3.52 -26.58
CA TYR A 441 27.61 -4.49 -27.64
C TYR A 441 26.14 -4.98 -27.60
N LEU A 442 25.71 -5.49 -26.46
CA LEU A 442 24.36 -6.00 -26.26
C LEU A 442 23.28 -4.95 -26.62
N PHE A 443 23.45 -3.70 -26.16
CA PHE A 443 22.46 -2.66 -26.45
C PHE A 443 22.43 -2.27 -27.92
N VAL A 444 23.57 -2.20 -28.58
CA VAL A 444 23.63 -1.88 -30.01
C VAL A 444 22.94 -2.99 -30.83
N GLU A 445 23.28 -4.25 -30.54
CA GLU A 445 22.66 -5.41 -31.20
C GLU A 445 21.15 -5.48 -30.94
N LEU A 446 20.71 -5.25 -29.70
CA LEU A 446 19.28 -5.18 -29.35
C LEU A 446 18.54 -4.12 -30.17
N MET A 447 19.11 -2.92 -30.32
CA MET A 447 18.45 -1.86 -31.11
C MET A 447 18.42 -2.17 -32.61
N GLN A 448 19.45 -2.86 -33.14
CA GLN A 448 19.47 -3.33 -34.52
C GLN A 448 18.42 -4.44 -34.73
N TRP A 449 18.40 -5.44 -33.85
CA TRP A 449 17.39 -6.49 -33.85
C TRP A 449 15.97 -5.92 -33.74
N GLY A 450 15.73 -5.00 -32.82
CA GLY A 450 14.41 -4.40 -32.65
C GLY A 450 13.94 -3.67 -33.89
N ARG A 451 14.82 -2.93 -34.56
CA ARG A 451 14.50 -2.27 -35.83
C ARG A 451 14.17 -3.28 -36.93
N GLU A 452 14.94 -4.37 -37.06
CA GLU A 452 14.71 -5.46 -38.04
C GLU A 452 13.42 -6.21 -37.73
N ALA A 453 13.07 -6.40 -36.45
CA ALA A 453 11.82 -7.00 -36.00
C ALA A 453 10.61 -6.06 -36.14
N GLY A 454 10.80 -4.80 -36.58
CA GLY A 454 9.73 -3.86 -36.84
C GLY A 454 9.27 -3.02 -35.65
N TYR A 455 10.06 -2.96 -34.58
CA TYR A 455 9.80 -2.04 -33.47
C TYR A 455 10.21 -0.62 -33.84
N THR A 456 9.48 0.38 -33.31
CA THR A 456 9.76 1.80 -33.61
C THR A 456 10.65 2.45 -32.57
N ALA A 457 10.66 1.97 -31.32
CA ALA A 457 11.43 2.56 -30.23
C ALA A 457 12.02 1.51 -29.28
N PHE A 458 13.17 1.84 -28.68
CA PHE A 458 13.76 1.10 -27.59
C PHE A 458 13.70 1.93 -26.30
N GLU A 459 13.14 1.36 -25.24
CA GLU A 459 13.02 2.02 -23.94
C GLU A 459 14.09 1.52 -22.98
N PHE A 460 14.97 2.43 -22.57
CA PHE A 460 15.99 2.15 -21.54
C PHE A 460 15.43 2.16 -20.11
N GLY A 461 14.14 2.45 -19.93
CA GLY A 461 13.55 2.62 -18.61
C GLY A 461 13.97 3.92 -17.90
N MET A 462 13.58 4.05 -16.63
CA MET A 462 13.71 5.28 -15.86
C MET A 462 15.15 5.53 -15.37
N ALA A 463 15.55 6.80 -15.35
CA ALA A 463 16.64 7.33 -14.56
C ALA A 463 16.05 8.08 -13.35
N PRO A 464 16.03 7.47 -12.15
CA PRO A 464 15.42 8.07 -10.97
C PRO A 464 16.07 9.40 -10.62
N LEU A 465 15.28 10.36 -10.15
CA LEU A 465 15.68 11.70 -9.73
C LEU A 465 16.33 12.56 -10.84
N ALA A 466 16.42 12.06 -12.07
CA ALA A 466 16.94 12.83 -13.20
C ALA A 466 15.96 13.95 -13.59
N GLY A 467 16.50 15.10 -14.06
CA GLY A 467 15.72 16.23 -14.57
C GLY A 467 14.85 16.93 -13.53
N LEU A 468 15.18 16.81 -12.24
CA LEU A 468 14.52 17.58 -11.17
C LEU A 468 15.09 19.00 -11.10
N GLU A 469 14.20 19.99 -10.89
CA GLU A 469 14.56 21.40 -10.77
C GLU A 469 15.11 21.73 -9.39
N ASP A 470 16.14 22.59 -9.34
CA ASP A 470 16.78 23.07 -8.11
C ASP A 470 16.58 24.58 -7.85
N ARG A 471 15.75 25.22 -8.69
CA ARG A 471 15.47 26.67 -8.54
C ARG A 471 14.92 26.98 -7.14
N PRO A 472 15.15 28.19 -6.61
CA PRO A 472 14.71 28.59 -5.27
C PRO A 472 13.20 28.39 -5.03
N LEU A 473 12.38 28.55 -6.06
CA LEU A 473 10.91 28.37 -6.01
C LEU A 473 10.45 26.96 -6.36
N ALA A 474 11.37 26.03 -6.69
CA ALA A 474 11.01 24.65 -6.96
C ALA A 474 10.42 23.97 -5.70
N PRO A 475 9.49 23.01 -5.85
CA PRO A 475 8.96 22.26 -4.73
C PRO A 475 10.07 21.65 -3.86
N ILE A 476 9.89 21.65 -2.53
CA ILE A 476 10.91 21.14 -1.58
C ILE A 476 11.34 19.72 -1.96
N MET A 477 10.39 18.86 -2.34
CA MET A 477 10.69 17.48 -2.75
C MET A 477 11.57 17.40 -3.99
N SER A 478 11.40 18.30 -4.96
CA SER A 478 12.29 18.38 -6.14
C SER A 478 13.70 18.78 -5.74
N ARG A 479 13.85 19.73 -4.85
CA ARG A 479 15.17 20.18 -4.32
C ARG A 479 15.87 19.08 -3.53
N VAL A 480 15.15 18.39 -2.64
CA VAL A 480 15.68 17.23 -1.89
C VAL A 480 16.08 16.10 -2.86
N GLY A 481 15.20 15.77 -3.82
CA GLY A 481 15.51 14.77 -4.83
C GLY A 481 16.71 15.12 -5.69
N ARG A 482 16.86 16.40 -6.07
CA ARG A 482 18.04 16.89 -6.79
C ARG A 482 19.32 16.77 -5.95
N LEU A 483 19.26 17.13 -4.68
CA LEU A 483 20.39 16.98 -3.76
C LEU A 483 20.82 15.52 -3.64
N LEU A 484 19.84 14.58 -3.54
CA LEU A 484 20.10 13.14 -3.53
C LEU A 484 20.71 12.65 -4.86
N PHE A 485 20.23 13.17 -5.99
CA PHE A 485 20.80 12.86 -7.31
C PHE A 485 22.26 13.30 -7.44
N GLU A 486 22.63 14.45 -6.85
CA GLU A 486 23.97 15.02 -6.94
C GLU A 486 24.96 14.42 -5.92
N ARG A 487 24.49 14.07 -4.72
CA ARG A 487 25.34 13.63 -3.60
C ARG A 487 25.09 12.19 -3.14
N GLY A 488 24.08 11.53 -3.68
CA GLY A 488 23.70 10.15 -3.31
C GLY A 488 24.52 9.06 -4.03
N GLU A 489 25.69 9.36 -4.60
CA GLU A 489 26.51 8.41 -5.36
C GLU A 489 26.93 7.18 -4.53
N GLU A 490 27.13 7.34 -3.22
CA GLU A 490 27.43 6.23 -2.30
C GLU A 490 26.24 5.28 -2.11
N LEU A 491 24.98 5.77 -2.28
CA LEU A 491 23.77 4.99 -2.13
C LEU A 491 23.33 4.37 -3.46
N TYR A 492 23.42 5.11 -4.55
CA TYR A 492 23.06 4.68 -5.90
C TYR A 492 23.63 5.65 -6.94
N ASN A 493 24.28 5.14 -7.98
CA ASN A 493 24.93 5.96 -9.01
C ASN A 493 23.94 6.56 -10.01
N PHE A 494 23.08 7.47 -9.53
CA PHE A 494 22.03 8.11 -10.34
C PHE A 494 22.57 8.86 -11.56
N ARG A 495 23.68 9.61 -11.40
CA ARG A 495 24.30 10.36 -12.49
C ARG A 495 24.97 9.43 -13.51
N GLY A 496 25.56 8.35 -13.04
CA GLY A 496 26.17 7.34 -13.91
C GLY A 496 25.15 6.69 -14.83
N VAL A 497 23.97 6.33 -14.30
CA VAL A 497 22.89 5.76 -15.10
C VAL A 497 22.44 6.72 -16.20
N ARG A 498 22.20 8.00 -15.89
CA ARG A 498 21.81 8.99 -16.91
C ARG A 498 22.91 9.15 -17.96
N ARG A 499 24.15 9.37 -17.53
CA ARG A 499 25.31 9.53 -18.47
C ARG A 499 25.51 8.30 -19.35
N TYR A 500 25.26 7.11 -18.84
CA TYR A 500 25.35 5.89 -19.62
C TYR A 500 24.31 5.88 -20.74
N LYS A 501 23.05 6.20 -20.42
CA LYS A 501 21.95 6.26 -21.40
C LYS A 501 22.13 7.39 -22.41
N ASP A 502 22.71 8.53 -22.01
CA ASP A 502 23.02 9.66 -22.89
C ASP A 502 23.94 9.29 -24.08
N LYS A 503 24.71 8.19 -23.97
CA LYS A 503 25.51 7.65 -25.08
C LYS A 503 24.66 7.31 -26.31
N TYR A 504 23.38 7.04 -26.14
CA TYR A 504 22.46 6.58 -27.18
C TYR A 504 21.54 7.70 -27.71
N ASP A 505 21.73 8.96 -27.27
CA ASP A 505 20.91 10.15 -27.58
C ASP A 505 19.40 9.89 -27.41
N PRO A 506 18.94 9.44 -26.23
CA PRO A 506 17.53 9.15 -26.02
C PRO A 506 16.69 10.42 -25.91
N LEU A 507 15.42 10.31 -26.24
CA LEU A 507 14.41 11.27 -25.85
C LEU A 507 14.07 11.04 -24.38
N TRP A 508 14.22 12.07 -23.56
CA TRP A 508 13.90 12.02 -22.13
C TRP A 508 12.47 12.45 -21.88
N GLN A 509 11.68 11.61 -21.25
CA GLN A 509 10.30 11.89 -20.88
C GLN A 509 10.14 11.87 -19.37
N PRO A 510 9.45 12.85 -18.75
CA PRO A 510 9.27 12.89 -17.31
C PRO A 510 8.38 11.73 -16.83
N ARG A 511 8.70 11.20 -15.64
CA ARG A 511 7.89 10.21 -14.93
C ARG A 511 7.49 10.78 -13.57
N TYR A 512 6.28 10.45 -13.13
CA TYR A 512 5.65 11.05 -11.97
C TYR A 512 5.16 10.01 -10.98
N ILE A 513 4.97 10.50 -9.75
CA ILE A 513 4.16 9.85 -8.71
C ILE A 513 2.96 10.73 -8.42
N ALA A 514 1.81 10.11 -8.18
CA ALA A 514 0.61 10.80 -7.73
C ALA A 514 0.13 10.22 -6.40
N ALA A 515 -0.40 11.09 -5.52
CA ALA A 515 -0.83 10.75 -4.18
C ALA A 515 -2.00 11.66 -3.72
N PRO A 516 -2.83 11.24 -2.74
CA PRO A 516 -3.94 12.07 -2.25
C PRO A 516 -3.49 13.44 -1.73
N HIS A 517 -2.29 13.51 -1.12
CA HIS A 517 -1.73 14.75 -0.59
C HIS A 517 -0.22 14.78 -0.79
N LYS A 518 0.36 15.97 -0.96
CA LYS A 518 1.82 16.16 -1.10
C LYS A 518 2.61 15.50 0.04
N TRP A 519 2.11 15.54 1.25
CA TRP A 519 2.73 14.91 2.43
C TRP A 519 2.68 13.38 2.44
N SER A 520 1.85 12.76 1.58
CA SER A 520 1.81 11.32 1.41
C SER A 520 2.94 10.79 0.53
N ILE A 521 3.50 11.62 -0.35
CA ILE A 521 4.52 11.23 -1.33
C ILE A 521 5.77 10.65 -0.69
N PRO A 522 6.39 11.26 0.35
CA PRO A 522 7.58 10.69 0.98
C PRO A 522 7.35 9.27 1.54
N VAL A 523 6.18 9.06 2.16
CA VAL A 523 5.83 7.75 2.72
C VAL A 523 5.62 6.73 1.62
N LEU A 524 4.91 7.10 0.54
CA LEU A 524 4.72 6.23 -0.62
C LEU A 524 6.07 5.87 -1.27
N MET A 525 6.97 6.84 -1.44
CA MET A 525 8.31 6.60 -2.00
C MET A 525 9.13 5.64 -1.15
N ALA A 526 9.09 5.78 0.18
CA ALA A 526 9.74 4.84 1.10
C ALA A 526 9.15 3.43 0.98
N ASP A 527 7.81 3.32 0.94
CA ASP A 527 7.13 2.03 0.78
C ASP A 527 7.38 1.39 -0.59
N ILE A 528 7.48 2.20 -1.67
CA ILE A 528 7.89 1.72 -3.01
C ILE A 528 9.32 1.17 -2.97
N GLY A 529 10.25 1.87 -2.33
CA GLY A 529 11.62 1.38 -2.15
C GLY A 529 11.67 0.02 -1.44
N LEU A 530 10.82 -0.15 -0.42
CA LEU A 530 10.70 -1.41 0.31
C LEU A 530 9.99 -2.51 -0.50
N LEU A 531 8.98 -2.19 -1.30
CA LEU A 531 8.35 -3.12 -2.23
C LEU A 531 9.37 -3.61 -3.28
N SER A 532 10.14 -2.67 -3.85
CA SER A 532 11.14 -2.97 -4.90
C SER A 532 12.37 -3.71 -4.39
N SER A 533 12.66 -3.68 -3.07
CA SER A 533 13.77 -4.42 -2.46
C SER A 533 13.39 -5.83 -1.97
N GLY A 534 12.20 -6.33 -2.28
CA GLY A 534 11.73 -7.63 -1.78
C GLY A 534 11.38 -7.65 -0.28
N GLY A 535 11.08 -6.47 0.30
CA GLY A 535 10.66 -6.31 1.71
C GLY A 535 11.82 -6.12 2.69
N VAL A 536 11.50 -6.15 4.00
CA VAL A 536 12.48 -5.94 5.11
C VAL A 536 13.54 -7.05 5.14
N SER A 537 13.21 -8.26 4.70
CA SER A 537 14.15 -9.39 4.59
C SER A 537 15.24 -9.14 3.52
N GLY A 538 14.94 -8.40 2.45
CA GLY A 538 15.92 -8.00 1.44
C GLY A 538 16.92 -6.96 1.94
N LEU A 539 16.49 -6.07 2.84
CA LEU A 539 17.36 -5.08 3.48
C LEU A 539 18.27 -5.70 4.56
N GLY A 540 17.77 -6.73 5.30
CA GLY A 540 18.55 -7.40 6.34
C GLY A 540 19.71 -8.26 5.81
N ARG A 541 19.66 -8.69 4.54
CA ARG A 541 20.80 -9.37 3.88
C ARG A 541 21.96 -8.42 3.54
N ARG A 542 21.71 -7.12 3.46
CA ARG A 542 22.74 -6.09 3.27
C ARG A 542 23.71 -5.99 4.46
N GLY A 543 23.20 -6.01 5.70
CA GLY A 543 24.03 -5.85 6.90
C GLY A 543 24.91 -7.06 7.27
N ARG A 544 24.65 -8.23 6.69
CA ARG A 544 25.37 -9.46 7.06
C ARG A 544 26.51 -9.83 6.11
N LYS A 545 26.55 -9.23 4.89
CA LYS A 545 27.66 -9.43 3.93
C LYS A 545 28.77 -8.38 4.09
N ASP A 546 28.47 -7.19 4.61
CA ASP A 546 29.49 -6.15 4.84
C ASP A 546 30.44 -6.46 6.01
N GLU A 547 30.08 -7.41 6.91
CA GLU A 547 30.96 -7.89 7.99
C GLU A 547 31.90 -9.04 7.56
N ALA A 548 31.73 -9.63 6.37
CA ALA A 548 32.43 -10.86 6.00
C ALA A 548 33.59 -10.67 4.99
N VAL A 549 33.81 -9.46 4.46
CA VAL A 549 34.93 -9.22 3.50
C VAL A 549 35.62 -7.90 3.83
N GLN A 550 36.48 -7.89 4.82
CA GLN A 550 37.65 -7.00 4.82
C GLN A 550 38.74 -7.69 4.03
N PRO A 551 39.21 -7.15 2.89
CA PRO A 551 40.41 -7.67 2.28
C PRO A 551 41.60 -7.33 3.19
N GLU A 552 42.34 -8.36 3.59
CA GLU A 552 43.65 -8.27 4.24
C GLU A 552 44.55 -7.34 3.42
N LYS A 553 45.00 -6.23 4.03
CA LYS A 553 45.98 -5.34 3.40
C LYS A 553 47.27 -6.13 3.16
N PRO A 554 47.84 -6.14 1.95
CA PRO A 554 49.12 -6.72 1.74
C PRO A 554 50.19 -5.93 2.53
N GLU A 555 50.89 -6.59 3.44
CA GLU A 555 52.06 -6.05 4.10
C GLU A 555 53.14 -5.78 3.03
N LEU A 556 53.52 -4.51 2.92
CA LEU A 556 54.68 -4.10 2.13
C LEU A 556 55.94 -4.63 2.84
N PRO A 557 56.88 -5.29 2.15
CA PRO A 557 58.15 -5.70 2.74
C PRO A 557 58.95 -4.46 3.13
N VAL A 558 59.39 -4.42 4.39
CA VAL A 558 60.34 -3.46 4.91
C VAL A 558 61.68 -3.73 4.22
N ALA A 559 62.13 -2.78 3.42
CA ALA A 559 63.49 -2.81 2.83
C ALA A 559 64.53 -2.60 3.93
N ALA A 560 65.52 -3.52 3.97
CA ALA A 560 66.72 -3.41 4.75
C ALA A 560 67.68 -2.40 4.09
#